data_0020626fc559ba5c3c86942adddcbb36
#
_entry.id   0020626fc559ba5c3c86942adddcbb36
#
_cell.length_a   1.000
_cell.length_b   1.000
_cell.length_c   1.000
_cell.angle_alpha   90.00
_cell.angle_beta   90.00
_cell.angle_gamma   90.00
#
_symmetry.space_group_name_H-M   'P 1'
#
loop_
_entity.id
_entity.type
_entity.pdbx_description
1 polymer ?
#
loop_
_entity_poly.entity_id
_entity_poly.type
_entity_poly.pdbx_seq_one_letter_code
_entity_poly.pdbx_strand_id
1 'polypeptide(L)'
;VIPRGFNQAVLSDAGAEITVYTDPTRSGSALAADVIAEVVSGVNREILVRIGRLDPNNEIPMRNESLAGMPASFSYASFLLPGVVLMAFFTAGLFGVPGAILYARDRFQLRRYWVTPLTVPRYLAGFSLGQLGLSAVQFAVLFAIGEYGLGARVNFARPQAIAFLILGFCTFLAFGFLIAAVAKTANGAMAIANILNIPLMFLGGLFFPVGDLPGFLRAIVLVNPVTYIADGLRAGLGLTQGTTSPIGSVLVPLGWIALSVLVAARRLSWEAER
;
A
#
# COMPACT_ATOMS: atom_id res chain seq x y z
N VAL A 1 3.53 -10.17 28.98
CA VAL A 1 3.59 -10.23 30.50
C VAL A 1 4.55 -11.34 30.87
N ILE A 2 5.52 -11.02 31.70
CA ILE A 2 6.45 -12.01 32.27
C ILE A 2 5.88 -12.49 33.60
N PRO A 3 5.55 -13.80 33.77
CA PRO A 3 4.99 -14.31 35.02
C PRO A 3 5.97 -14.19 36.19
N ARG A 4 5.43 -14.05 37.43
CA ARG A 4 6.27 -14.12 38.64
C ARG A 4 6.86 -15.52 38.77
N GLY A 5 8.16 -15.60 38.94
CA GLY A 5 8.89 -16.89 39.00
C GLY A 5 9.47 -17.37 37.67
N PHE A 6 9.40 -16.57 36.62
CA PHE A 6 9.96 -16.88 35.29
C PHE A 6 11.44 -17.37 35.36
N ASN A 7 12.29 -16.67 36.13
CA ASN A 7 13.70 -17.05 36.29
C ASN A 7 13.88 -18.45 36.93
N GLN A 8 13.00 -18.81 37.87
CA GLN A 8 13.05 -20.14 38.49
C GLN A 8 12.54 -21.22 37.53
N ALA A 9 11.50 -20.92 36.76
CA ALA A 9 10.94 -21.83 35.74
C ALA A 9 11.96 -22.12 34.62
N VAL A 10 12.69 -21.10 34.16
CA VAL A 10 13.76 -21.26 33.15
C VAL A 10 14.92 -22.11 33.68
N LEU A 11 15.30 -21.93 34.98
CA LEU A 11 16.40 -22.67 35.59
C LEU A 11 16.01 -24.10 36.00
N SER A 12 14.74 -24.37 36.25
CA SER A 12 14.27 -25.68 36.73
C SER A 12 13.68 -26.58 35.63
N ASP A 13 13.76 -26.20 34.36
CA ASP A 13 13.21 -26.95 33.21
C ASP A 13 11.67 -27.17 33.30
N ALA A 14 10.98 -26.32 34.06
CA ALA A 14 9.54 -26.43 34.34
C ALA A 14 8.65 -25.78 33.26
N GLY A 15 9.19 -25.51 32.05
CA GLY A 15 8.45 -24.88 30.95
C GLY A 15 8.11 -23.40 31.23
N ALA A 16 8.97 -22.48 30.81
CA ALA A 16 8.68 -21.05 30.88
C ALA A 16 7.95 -20.59 29.61
N GLU A 17 6.83 -19.89 29.75
CA GLU A 17 6.07 -19.32 28.62
C GLU A 17 6.03 -17.80 28.75
N ILE A 18 6.29 -17.09 27.64
CA ILE A 18 6.11 -15.64 27.55
C ILE A 18 4.88 -15.35 26.72
N THR A 19 3.86 -14.76 27.32
CA THR A 19 2.67 -14.33 26.59
C THR A 19 2.80 -12.86 26.19
N VAL A 20 2.81 -12.59 24.89
CA VAL A 20 2.82 -11.24 24.34
C VAL A 20 1.39 -10.87 23.93
N TYR A 21 0.80 -9.89 24.61
CA TYR A 21 -0.50 -9.35 24.25
C TYR A 21 -0.31 -8.23 23.23
N THR A 22 -0.85 -8.40 22.04
CA THR A 22 -0.81 -7.39 20.97
C THR A 22 -2.19 -6.83 20.72
N ASP A 23 -2.29 -5.51 20.61
CA ASP A 23 -3.50 -4.82 20.16
C ASP A 23 -3.33 -4.45 18.69
N PRO A 24 -3.92 -5.21 17.74
CA PRO A 24 -3.75 -4.97 16.31
C PRO A 24 -4.42 -3.69 15.83
N THR A 25 -5.23 -3.02 16.67
CA THR A 25 -5.84 -1.73 16.35
C THR A 25 -4.85 -0.57 16.49
N ARG A 26 -3.72 -0.78 17.20
CA ARG A 26 -2.67 0.24 17.34
C ARG A 26 -1.56 0.06 16.32
N SER A 27 -1.34 1.11 15.53
CA SER A 27 -0.22 1.19 14.60
C SER A 27 1.11 1.00 15.34
N GLY A 28 1.82 -0.06 15.04
CA GLY A 28 3.12 -0.41 15.64
C GLY A 28 3.08 -1.59 16.61
N SER A 29 1.91 -2.09 17.05
CA SER A 29 1.86 -3.25 17.94
C SER A 29 2.34 -4.53 17.25
N ALA A 30 2.10 -4.68 15.96
CA ALA A 30 2.61 -5.78 15.16
C ALA A 30 4.15 -5.70 15.00
N LEU A 31 4.69 -4.51 14.68
CA LEU A 31 6.13 -4.28 14.63
C LEU A 31 6.79 -4.51 15.99
N ALA A 32 6.15 -4.06 17.07
CA ALA A 32 6.66 -4.31 18.42
C ALA A 32 6.63 -5.80 18.77
N ALA A 33 5.62 -6.55 18.35
CA ALA A 33 5.56 -8.00 18.55
C ALA A 33 6.67 -8.73 17.79
N ASP A 34 6.92 -8.35 16.54
CA ASP A 34 7.99 -8.95 15.72
C ASP A 34 9.38 -8.64 16.30
N VAL A 35 9.62 -7.39 16.74
CA VAL A 35 10.87 -7.02 17.41
C VAL A 35 11.04 -7.76 18.74
N ILE A 36 9.98 -7.88 19.54
CA ILE A 36 10.01 -8.65 20.79
C ILE A 36 10.29 -10.12 20.50
N ALA A 37 9.66 -10.69 19.46
CA ALA A 37 9.87 -12.07 19.03
C ALA A 37 11.33 -12.31 18.64
N GLU A 38 11.93 -11.41 17.86
CA GLU A 38 13.32 -11.48 17.44
C GLU A 38 14.30 -11.33 18.62
N VAL A 39 14.02 -10.39 19.52
CA VAL A 39 14.83 -10.20 20.75
C VAL A 39 14.75 -11.43 21.65
N VAL A 40 13.54 -11.97 21.88
CA VAL A 40 13.36 -13.16 22.72
C VAL A 40 13.99 -14.40 22.09
N SER A 41 13.89 -14.58 20.78
CA SER A 41 14.57 -15.69 20.07
C SER A 41 16.10 -15.57 20.15
N GLY A 42 16.64 -14.35 20.03
CA GLY A 42 18.07 -14.06 20.20
C GLY A 42 18.56 -14.36 21.62
N VAL A 43 17.82 -13.90 22.64
CA VAL A 43 18.12 -14.16 24.05
C VAL A 43 18.00 -15.65 24.37
N ASN A 44 16.97 -16.32 23.85
CA ASN A 44 16.76 -17.76 24.02
C ASN A 44 17.94 -18.56 23.46
N ARG A 45 18.40 -18.23 22.25
CA ARG A 45 19.57 -18.86 21.64
C ARG A 45 20.84 -18.64 22.46
N GLU A 46 21.07 -17.44 23.02
CA GLU A 46 22.24 -17.14 23.84
C GLU A 46 22.20 -17.87 25.19
N ILE A 47 21.03 -18.01 25.82
CA ILE A 47 20.83 -18.76 27.06
C ILE A 47 21.07 -20.25 26.80
N LEU A 48 20.52 -20.82 25.74
CA LEU A 48 20.70 -22.25 25.40
C LEU A 48 22.17 -22.58 25.09
N VAL A 49 22.89 -21.67 24.42
CA VAL A 49 24.32 -21.82 24.17
C VAL A 49 25.13 -21.78 25.46
N ARG A 50 24.80 -20.87 26.40
CA ARG A 50 25.52 -20.75 27.70
C ARG A 50 25.27 -21.91 28.65
N ILE A 51 24.09 -22.53 28.61
CA ILE A 51 23.72 -23.66 29.48
C ILE A 51 24.20 -25.00 28.89
N GLY A 52 24.73 -24.99 27.63
CA GLY A 52 25.23 -26.21 26.96
C GLY A 52 24.16 -27.23 26.56
N ARG A 53 22.91 -26.81 26.56
CA ARG A 53 21.72 -27.62 26.14
C ARG A 53 21.20 -27.09 24.80
N LEU A 54 21.83 -27.51 23.73
CA LEU A 54 21.31 -27.34 22.37
C LEU A 54 20.27 -28.43 22.08
N ASP A 55 19.11 -28.39 22.71
CA ASP A 55 17.98 -29.23 22.30
C ASP A 55 17.03 -28.34 21.48
N PRO A 56 16.88 -28.63 20.16
CA PRO A 56 15.98 -27.85 19.29
C PRO A 56 14.51 -27.88 19.74
N ASN A 57 14.14 -28.81 20.62
CA ASN A 57 12.77 -28.96 21.12
C ASN A 57 12.52 -28.17 22.44
N ASN A 58 13.51 -27.49 22.99
CA ASN A 58 13.39 -26.79 24.27
C ASN A 58 13.39 -25.26 24.09
N GLU A 59 12.85 -24.76 22.97
CA GLU A 59 12.59 -23.33 22.76
C GLU A 59 11.45 -22.89 23.68
N ILE A 60 11.64 -21.75 24.37
CA ILE A 60 10.57 -21.13 25.18
C ILE A 60 9.41 -20.78 24.24
N PRO A 61 8.26 -21.45 24.34
CA PRO A 61 7.14 -21.18 23.45
C PRO A 61 6.63 -19.75 23.69
N MET A 62 6.59 -18.96 22.62
CA MET A 62 5.93 -17.67 22.65
C MET A 62 4.49 -17.83 22.19
N ARG A 63 3.56 -17.47 23.05
CA ARG A 63 2.15 -17.41 22.72
C ARG A 63 1.76 -15.97 22.39
N ASN A 64 1.49 -15.71 21.12
CA ASN A 64 0.92 -14.45 20.68
C ASN A 64 -0.60 -14.49 20.87
N GLU A 65 -1.11 -13.81 21.87
CA GLU A 65 -2.55 -13.58 22.04
C GLU A 65 -2.92 -12.20 21.52
N SER A 66 -3.71 -12.16 20.46
CA SER A 66 -4.28 -10.92 19.93
C SER A 66 -5.47 -10.51 20.77
N LEU A 67 -5.42 -9.32 21.38
CA LEU A 67 -6.52 -8.75 22.16
C LEU A 67 -7.76 -8.39 21.32
N ALA A 68 -7.64 -8.35 19.99
CA ALA A 68 -8.71 -7.94 19.08
C ALA A 68 -9.20 -9.05 18.13
N GLY A 69 -9.04 -10.31 18.47
CA GLY A 69 -9.63 -11.42 17.68
C GLY A 69 -9.06 -11.66 16.29
N MET A 70 -7.88 -11.11 15.98
CA MET A 70 -7.18 -11.46 14.74
C MET A 70 -6.53 -12.84 14.84
N PRO A 71 -6.54 -13.64 13.76
CA PRO A 71 -5.91 -14.97 13.76
C PRO A 71 -4.41 -14.86 14.08
N ALA A 72 -3.87 -15.83 14.82
CA ALA A 72 -2.45 -15.96 15.16
C ALA A 72 -1.51 -16.06 13.94
N SER A 73 -2.04 -16.04 12.72
CA SER A 73 -1.35 -16.11 11.44
C SER A 73 -1.17 -14.75 10.77
N PHE A 74 -1.29 -13.61 11.49
CA PHE A 74 -1.07 -12.29 10.92
C PHE A 74 0.40 -12.13 10.55
N SER A 75 0.71 -12.21 9.27
CA SER A 75 2.05 -11.92 8.75
C SER A 75 2.12 -10.46 8.36
N TYR A 76 3.09 -9.72 8.90
CA TYR A 76 3.37 -8.33 8.51
C TYR A 76 3.64 -8.22 7.00
N ALA A 77 4.32 -9.21 6.41
CA ALA A 77 4.52 -9.29 4.97
C ALA A 77 3.18 -9.33 4.20
N SER A 78 2.19 -10.07 4.70
CA SER A 78 0.85 -10.12 4.11
C SER A 78 0.11 -8.78 4.21
N PHE A 79 0.33 -8.01 5.27
CA PHE A 79 -0.24 -6.66 5.43
C PHE A 79 0.45 -5.62 4.53
N LEU A 80 1.78 -5.70 4.39
CA LEU A 80 2.56 -4.76 3.58
C LEU A 80 2.36 -4.96 2.09
N LEU A 81 2.26 -6.19 1.61
CA LEU A 81 2.23 -6.51 0.18
C LEU A 81 1.16 -5.73 -0.60
N PRO A 82 -0.11 -5.66 -0.16
CA PRO A 82 -1.12 -4.84 -0.82
C PRO A 82 -0.76 -3.35 -0.86
N GLY A 83 -0.18 -2.82 0.23
CA GLY A 83 0.29 -1.45 0.32
C GLY A 83 1.41 -1.14 -0.69
N VAL A 84 2.38 -2.03 -0.81
CA VAL A 84 3.50 -1.91 -1.78
C VAL A 84 3.00 -1.98 -3.22
N VAL A 85 2.05 -2.86 -3.52
CA VAL A 85 1.41 -2.94 -4.84
C VAL A 85 0.69 -1.64 -5.18
N LEU A 86 -0.11 -1.10 -4.26
CA LEU A 86 -0.79 0.18 -4.46
C LEU A 86 0.20 1.34 -4.57
N MET A 87 1.30 1.33 -3.81
CA MET A 87 2.37 2.32 -3.93
C MET A 87 3.00 2.30 -5.32
N ALA A 88 3.23 1.12 -5.89
CA ALA A 88 3.78 0.99 -7.25
C ALA A 88 2.83 1.59 -8.29
N PHE A 89 1.53 1.30 -8.21
CA PHE A 89 0.52 1.88 -9.10
C PHE A 89 0.38 3.40 -8.89
N PHE A 90 0.40 3.84 -7.64
CA PHE A 90 0.34 5.25 -7.28
C PHE A 90 1.53 6.03 -7.87
N THR A 91 2.73 5.51 -7.69
CA THR A 91 3.95 6.14 -8.24
C THR A 91 3.93 6.15 -9.77
N ALA A 92 3.54 5.06 -10.41
CA ALA A 92 3.40 5.00 -11.86
C ALA A 92 2.36 5.99 -12.40
N GLY A 93 1.22 6.14 -11.71
CA GLY A 93 0.20 7.13 -12.04
C GLY A 93 0.68 8.57 -11.83
N LEU A 94 1.20 8.87 -10.65
CA LEU A 94 1.54 10.22 -10.24
C LEU A 94 2.74 10.81 -10.99
N PHE A 95 3.75 10.01 -11.31
CA PHE A 95 4.97 10.43 -11.99
C PHE A 95 5.03 9.98 -13.44
N GLY A 96 4.71 8.71 -13.71
CA GLY A 96 4.85 8.11 -15.03
C GLY A 96 3.92 8.73 -16.05
N VAL A 97 2.66 8.91 -15.71
CA VAL A 97 1.64 9.44 -16.64
C VAL A 97 1.92 10.89 -17.04
N PRO A 98 2.03 11.85 -16.09
CA PRO A 98 2.25 13.24 -16.47
C PRO A 98 3.63 13.43 -17.11
N GLY A 99 4.65 12.71 -16.64
CA GLY A 99 5.97 12.74 -17.23
C GLY A 99 5.95 12.35 -18.71
N ALA A 100 5.35 11.21 -19.04
CA ALA A 100 5.29 10.73 -20.42
C ALA A 100 4.50 11.68 -21.33
N ILE A 101 3.34 12.19 -20.88
CA ILE A 101 2.50 13.07 -21.70
C ILE A 101 3.19 14.41 -21.94
N LEU A 102 3.71 15.05 -20.89
CA LEU A 102 4.32 16.38 -21.01
C LEU A 102 5.66 16.31 -21.76
N TYR A 103 6.43 15.25 -21.54
CA TYR A 103 7.66 15.03 -22.31
C TYR A 103 7.39 14.83 -23.81
N ALA A 104 6.33 14.09 -24.16
CA ALA A 104 5.87 13.95 -25.53
C ALA A 104 5.38 15.29 -26.12
N ARG A 105 4.74 16.14 -25.30
CA ARG A 105 4.33 17.49 -25.66
C ARG A 105 5.53 18.40 -25.91
N ASP A 106 6.48 18.45 -24.98
CA ASP A 106 7.67 19.30 -25.07
C ASP A 106 8.57 18.94 -26.28
N ARG A 107 8.57 17.67 -26.69
CA ARG A 107 9.28 17.21 -27.88
C ARG A 107 8.46 17.30 -29.18
N PHE A 108 7.34 18.00 -29.15
CA PHE A 108 6.43 18.15 -30.29
C PHE A 108 5.93 16.82 -30.90
N GLN A 109 6.03 15.71 -30.17
CA GLN A 109 5.54 14.42 -30.63
C GLN A 109 4.01 14.42 -30.79
N LEU A 110 3.31 15.11 -29.91
CA LEU A 110 1.86 15.25 -29.97
C LEU A 110 1.39 16.01 -31.23
N ARG A 111 2.19 16.95 -31.77
CA ARG A 111 1.89 17.64 -33.04
C ARG A 111 1.85 16.70 -34.24
N ARG A 112 2.63 15.63 -34.23
CA ARG A 112 2.62 14.62 -35.30
C ARG A 112 1.31 13.83 -35.30
N TYR A 113 0.67 13.67 -34.12
CA TYR A 113 -0.64 13.02 -34.03
C TYR A 113 -1.77 13.90 -34.52
N TRP A 114 -1.61 15.23 -34.54
CA TRP A 114 -2.63 16.17 -35.03
C TRP A 114 -2.91 16.04 -36.52
N VAL A 115 -1.92 15.63 -37.33
CA VAL A 115 -2.10 15.37 -38.77
C VAL A 115 -2.66 13.97 -39.04
N THR A 116 -2.91 13.19 -38.00
CA THR A 116 -3.53 11.87 -38.09
C THR A 116 -4.99 11.92 -37.61
N PRO A 117 -5.87 10.97 -38.02
CA PRO A 117 -7.24 10.91 -37.52
C PRO A 117 -7.34 10.43 -36.04
N LEU A 118 -6.26 10.57 -35.26
CA LEU A 118 -6.20 10.17 -33.86
C LEU A 118 -6.82 11.25 -32.97
N THR A 119 -7.90 10.91 -32.27
CA THR A 119 -8.54 11.80 -31.30
C THR A 119 -7.89 11.70 -29.93
N VAL A 120 -7.92 12.79 -29.13
CA VAL A 120 -7.38 12.82 -27.75
C VAL A 120 -7.86 11.64 -26.90
N PRO A 121 -9.18 11.31 -26.88
CA PRO A 121 -9.65 10.16 -26.10
C PRO A 121 -9.05 8.82 -26.54
N ARG A 122 -8.84 8.62 -27.85
CA ARG A 122 -8.22 7.39 -28.35
C ARG A 122 -6.75 7.29 -27.97
N TYR A 123 -6.02 8.42 -28.01
CA TYR A 123 -4.65 8.48 -27.53
C TYR A 123 -4.57 8.15 -26.03
N LEU A 124 -5.40 8.78 -25.19
CA LEU A 124 -5.42 8.53 -23.74
C LEU A 124 -5.83 7.08 -23.44
N ALA A 125 -6.79 6.51 -24.17
CA ALA A 125 -7.16 5.11 -24.03
C ALA A 125 -6.01 4.16 -24.37
N GLY A 126 -5.32 4.38 -25.49
CA GLY A 126 -4.14 3.59 -25.86
C GLY A 126 -3.00 3.71 -24.87
N PHE A 127 -2.74 4.93 -24.37
CA PHE A 127 -1.77 5.18 -23.31
C PHE A 127 -2.15 4.43 -22.01
N SER A 128 -3.44 4.49 -21.62
CA SER A 128 -3.96 3.79 -20.45
C SER A 128 -3.80 2.27 -20.55
N LEU A 129 -4.03 1.69 -21.71
CA LEU A 129 -3.81 0.25 -21.96
C LEU A 129 -2.34 -0.13 -21.85
N GLY A 130 -1.43 0.69 -22.39
CA GLY A 130 0.01 0.50 -22.23
C GLY A 130 0.44 0.55 -20.75
N GLN A 131 -0.10 1.53 -20.01
CA GLN A 131 0.16 1.67 -18.58
C GLN A 131 -0.42 0.50 -17.77
N LEU A 132 -1.60 0.00 -18.16
CA LEU A 132 -2.19 -1.20 -17.55
C LEU A 132 -1.29 -2.43 -17.75
N GLY A 133 -0.77 -2.63 -18.95
CA GLY A 133 0.18 -3.71 -19.23
C GLY A 133 1.44 -3.63 -18.37
N LEU A 134 2.02 -2.43 -18.25
CA LEU A 134 3.19 -2.21 -17.39
C LEU A 134 2.87 -2.47 -15.92
N SER A 135 1.72 -1.97 -15.43
CA SER A 135 1.27 -2.18 -14.06
C SER A 135 0.94 -3.64 -13.77
N ALA A 136 0.43 -4.39 -14.75
CA ALA A 136 0.21 -5.83 -14.62
C ALA A 136 1.52 -6.61 -14.44
N VAL A 137 2.56 -6.26 -15.20
CA VAL A 137 3.91 -6.83 -15.02
C VAL A 137 4.47 -6.46 -13.65
N GLN A 138 4.35 -5.20 -13.24
CA GLN A 138 4.78 -4.71 -11.93
C GLN A 138 4.07 -5.47 -10.79
N PHE A 139 2.75 -5.66 -10.90
CA PHE A 139 1.97 -6.44 -9.95
C PHE A 139 2.45 -7.89 -9.89
N ALA A 140 2.65 -8.55 -11.05
CA ALA A 140 3.10 -9.94 -11.10
C ALA A 140 4.47 -10.13 -10.43
N VAL A 141 5.41 -9.21 -10.65
CA VAL A 141 6.74 -9.23 -10.02
C VAL A 141 6.62 -9.04 -8.51
N LEU A 142 5.89 -8.02 -8.06
CA LEU A 142 5.71 -7.74 -6.63
C LEU A 142 4.97 -8.87 -5.91
N PHE A 143 3.97 -9.45 -6.55
CA PHE A 143 3.24 -10.60 -6.04
C PHE A 143 4.17 -11.82 -5.90
N ALA A 144 4.96 -12.11 -6.94
CA ALA A 144 5.90 -13.23 -6.89
C ALA A 144 6.96 -13.05 -5.78
N ILE A 145 7.53 -11.86 -5.62
CA ILE A 145 8.46 -11.56 -4.53
C ILE A 145 7.78 -11.69 -3.17
N GLY A 146 6.55 -11.18 -3.03
CA GLY A 146 5.78 -11.25 -1.78
C GLY A 146 5.45 -12.68 -1.38
N GLU A 147 4.95 -13.49 -2.31
CA GLU A 147 4.52 -14.88 -2.03
C GLU A 147 5.73 -15.82 -1.86
N TYR A 148 6.66 -15.82 -2.82
CA TYR A 148 7.79 -16.78 -2.82
C TYR A 148 9.00 -16.27 -2.02
N GLY A 149 9.22 -14.95 -1.95
CA GLY A 149 10.37 -14.37 -1.25
C GLY A 149 10.11 -14.08 0.22
N LEU A 150 8.94 -13.50 0.53
CA LEU A 150 8.60 -13.05 1.89
C LEU A 150 7.58 -13.97 2.60
N GLY A 151 7.10 -15.01 1.93
CA GLY A 151 6.10 -15.94 2.48
C GLY A 151 4.74 -15.29 2.77
N ALA A 152 4.41 -14.19 2.09
CA ALA A 152 3.12 -13.53 2.23
C ALA A 152 2.00 -14.43 1.68
N ARG A 153 1.03 -14.78 2.51
CA ARG A 153 -0.12 -15.59 2.11
C ARG A 153 -1.33 -14.70 1.85
N VAL A 154 -1.40 -14.13 0.64
CA VAL A 154 -2.45 -13.18 0.27
C VAL A 154 -3.17 -13.64 -0.99
N ASN A 155 -4.47 -13.85 -0.91
CA ASN A 155 -5.26 -14.29 -2.06
C ASN A 155 -5.85 -13.10 -2.84
N PHE A 156 -5.09 -12.59 -3.82
CA PHE A 156 -5.55 -11.52 -4.71
C PHE A 156 -6.61 -11.97 -5.73
N ALA A 157 -6.89 -13.28 -5.88
CA ALA A 157 -7.92 -13.77 -6.78
C ALA A 157 -9.36 -13.53 -6.28
N ARG A 158 -9.53 -12.99 -5.06
CA ARG A 158 -10.86 -12.61 -4.56
C ARG A 158 -11.46 -11.48 -5.42
N PRO A 159 -12.72 -11.59 -5.87
CA PRO A 159 -13.34 -10.59 -6.75
C PRO A 159 -13.29 -9.16 -6.21
N GLN A 160 -13.47 -9.00 -4.90
CA GLN A 160 -13.39 -7.71 -4.23
C GLN A 160 -11.98 -7.12 -4.28
N ALA A 161 -10.93 -7.93 -4.09
CA ALA A 161 -9.55 -7.48 -4.19
C ALA A 161 -9.21 -7.02 -5.62
N ILE A 162 -9.64 -7.79 -6.63
CA ILE A 162 -9.46 -7.43 -8.04
C ILE A 162 -10.19 -6.11 -8.35
N ALA A 163 -11.41 -5.93 -7.87
CA ALA A 163 -12.17 -4.69 -8.07
C ALA A 163 -11.44 -3.47 -7.48
N PHE A 164 -10.88 -3.57 -6.28
CA PHE A 164 -10.12 -2.49 -5.65
C PHE A 164 -8.74 -2.26 -6.30
N LEU A 165 -8.08 -3.30 -6.83
CA LEU A 165 -6.87 -3.13 -7.63
C LEU A 165 -7.16 -2.33 -8.93
N ILE A 166 -8.23 -2.67 -9.63
CA ILE A 166 -8.65 -1.97 -10.85
C ILE A 166 -9.07 -0.53 -10.51
N LEU A 167 -9.85 -0.34 -9.44
CA LEU A 167 -10.28 0.99 -8.99
C LEU A 167 -9.08 1.85 -8.60
N GLY A 168 -8.11 1.29 -7.89
CA GLY A 168 -6.85 1.96 -7.53
C GLY A 168 -6.05 2.35 -8.75
N PHE A 169 -5.84 1.44 -9.69
CA PHE A 169 -5.17 1.72 -10.96
C PHE A 169 -5.84 2.87 -11.71
N CYS A 170 -7.16 2.81 -11.89
CA CYS A 170 -7.93 3.85 -12.58
C CYS A 170 -7.83 5.21 -11.87
N THR A 171 -7.90 5.23 -10.53
CA THR A 171 -7.79 6.46 -9.73
C THR A 171 -6.42 7.09 -9.88
N PHE A 172 -5.35 6.30 -9.78
CA PHE A 172 -3.98 6.82 -9.87
C PHE A 172 -3.61 7.26 -11.28
N LEU A 173 -4.12 6.55 -12.29
CA LEU A 173 -4.03 6.97 -13.68
C LEU A 173 -4.74 8.32 -13.93
N ALA A 174 -5.94 8.47 -13.38
CA ALA A 174 -6.71 9.71 -13.47
C ALA A 174 -5.99 10.88 -12.78
N PHE A 175 -5.35 10.68 -11.64
CA PHE A 175 -4.48 11.67 -11.02
C PHE A 175 -3.33 12.09 -11.92
N GLY A 176 -2.70 11.14 -12.61
CA GLY A 176 -1.65 11.45 -13.56
C GLY A 176 -2.15 12.35 -14.70
N PHE A 177 -3.33 12.07 -15.24
CA PHE A 177 -3.97 12.92 -16.25
C PHE A 177 -4.34 14.30 -15.69
N LEU A 178 -4.82 14.39 -14.46
CA LEU A 178 -5.08 15.64 -13.79
C LEU A 178 -3.83 16.51 -13.68
N ILE A 179 -2.71 15.93 -13.22
CA ILE A 179 -1.42 16.64 -13.13
C ILE A 179 -0.96 17.08 -14.51
N ALA A 180 -1.03 16.20 -15.52
CA ALA A 180 -0.66 16.54 -16.89
C ALA A 180 -1.51 17.69 -17.48
N ALA A 181 -2.78 17.78 -17.08
CA ALA A 181 -3.70 18.83 -17.52
C ALA A 181 -3.46 20.20 -16.85
N VAL A 182 -2.93 20.19 -15.61
CA VAL A 182 -2.69 21.43 -14.84
C VAL A 182 -1.27 21.93 -15.02
N ALA A 183 -0.30 21.04 -15.16
CA ALA A 183 1.11 21.39 -15.28
C ALA A 183 1.42 21.92 -16.69
N LYS A 184 2.19 23.02 -16.76
CA LYS A 184 2.63 23.63 -18.03
C LYS A 184 3.88 22.95 -18.60
N THR A 185 4.72 22.35 -17.77
CA THR A 185 5.99 21.70 -18.16
C THR A 185 6.17 20.37 -17.47
N ALA A 186 7.00 19.50 -18.05
CA ALA A 186 7.33 18.21 -17.44
C ALA A 186 7.96 18.40 -16.02
N ASN A 187 8.86 19.37 -15.85
CA ASN A 187 9.45 19.67 -14.54
C ASN A 187 8.42 20.19 -13.53
N GLY A 188 7.47 21.03 -13.98
CA GLY A 188 6.36 21.49 -13.14
C GLY A 188 5.46 20.34 -12.68
N ALA A 189 5.17 19.37 -13.56
CA ALA A 189 4.42 18.19 -13.21
C ALA A 189 5.15 17.33 -12.16
N MET A 190 6.47 17.15 -12.31
CA MET A 190 7.28 16.42 -11.32
C MET A 190 7.29 17.14 -9.96
N ALA A 191 7.35 18.47 -9.94
CA ALA A 191 7.27 19.24 -8.70
C ALA A 191 5.91 19.04 -8.00
N ILE A 192 4.79 19.12 -8.74
CA ILE A 192 3.44 18.87 -8.21
C ILE A 192 3.35 17.43 -7.69
N ALA A 193 3.81 16.45 -8.47
CA ALA A 193 3.80 15.05 -8.08
C ALA A 193 4.60 14.80 -6.79
N ASN A 194 5.79 15.40 -6.64
CA ASN A 194 6.61 15.28 -5.43
C ASN A 194 5.91 15.88 -4.20
N ILE A 195 5.29 17.06 -4.33
CA ILE A 195 4.56 17.69 -3.22
C ILE A 195 3.38 16.84 -2.77
N LEU A 196 2.66 16.21 -3.71
CA LEU A 196 1.50 15.37 -3.40
C LEU A 196 1.87 13.97 -2.93
N ASN A 197 3.03 13.44 -3.37
CA ASN A 197 3.42 12.05 -3.14
C ASN A 197 3.44 11.69 -1.65
N ILE A 198 4.22 12.39 -0.85
CA ILE A 198 4.41 12.08 0.56
C ILE A 198 3.10 12.19 1.35
N PRO A 199 2.35 13.33 1.32
CA PRO A 199 1.10 13.44 2.06
C PRO A 199 0.06 12.40 1.66
N LEU A 200 -0.16 12.17 0.35
CA LEU A 200 -1.16 11.22 -0.11
C LEU A 200 -0.80 9.77 0.26
N MET A 201 0.49 9.42 0.19
CA MET A 201 0.96 8.07 0.47
C MET A 201 0.92 7.74 1.96
N PHE A 202 1.46 8.63 2.81
CA PHE A 202 1.50 8.40 4.27
C PHE A 202 0.12 8.51 4.90
N LEU A 203 -0.65 9.55 4.57
CA LEU A 203 -2.02 9.73 5.06
C LEU A 203 -3.01 8.80 4.36
N GLY A 204 -2.60 8.17 3.25
CA GLY A 204 -3.35 7.13 2.54
C GLY A 204 -3.36 5.77 3.22
N GLY A 205 -2.62 5.60 4.32
CA GLY A 205 -2.59 4.34 5.06
C GLY A 205 -1.93 3.17 4.33
N LEU A 206 -1.05 3.45 3.35
CA LEU A 206 -0.38 2.38 2.59
C LEU A 206 0.55 1.53 3.48
N PHE A 207 1.21 2.16 4.45
CA PHE A 207 2.18 1.50 5.34
C PHE A 207 1.65 1.30 6.75
N PHE A 208 0.79 2.20 7.23
CA PHE A 208 0.27 2.19 8.60
C PHE A 208 -1.24 2.36 8.59
N PRO A 209 -1.95 1.71 9.53
CA PRO A 209 -3.37 1.98 9.74
C PRO A 209 -3.59 3.45 10.13
N VAL A 210 -4.54 4.13 9.49
CA VAL A 210 -4.81 5.57 9.73
C VAL A 210 -5.87 5.83 10.82
N GLY A 211 -6.30 4.80 11.54
CA GLY A 211 -7.37 4.89 12.53
C GLY A 211 -7.09 5.82 13.72
N ASP A 212 -5.82 5.93 14.15
CA ASP A 212 -5.40 6.62 15.38
C ASP A 212 -4.80 8.01 15.14
N LEU A 213 -5.02 8.60 13.96
CA LEU A 213 -4.46 9.91 13.63
C LEU A 213 -5.16 11.07 14.37
N PRO A 214 -4.41 12.14 14.78
CA PRO A 214 -4.98 13.34 15.36
C PRO A 214 -6.07 13.96 14.50
N GLY A 215 -7.10 14.56 15.13
CA GLY A 215 -8.32 15.00 14.45
C GLY A 215 -8.12 15.94 13.25
N PHE A 216 -7.07 16.78 13.25
CA PHE A 216 -6.78 17.68 12.13
C PHE A 216 -6.28 16.92 10.87
N LEU A 217 -5.58 15.79 11.05
CA LEU A 217 -5.16 14.94 9.93
C LEU A 217 -6.31 14.08 9.39
N ARG A 218 -7.31 13.81 10.22
CA ARG A 218 -8.49 13.02 9.84
C ARG A 218 -9.26 13.64 8.68
N ALA A 219 -9.34 14.98 8.63
CA ALA A 219 -10.00 15.67 7.51
C ALA A 219 -9.29 15.40 6.18
N ILE A 220 -7.96 15.36 6.17
CA ILE A 220 -7.17 15.04 4.96
C ILE A 220 -7.35 13.57 4.58
N VAL A 221 -7.36 12.67 5.55
CA VAL A 221 -7.58 11.24 5.34
C VAL A 221 -8.96 10.98 4.71
N LEU A 222 -10.00 11.70 5.14
CA LEU A 222 -11.37 11.56 4.62
C LEU A 222 -11.51 12.02 3.16
N VAL A 223 -10.66 12.92 2.68
CA VAL A 223 -10.66 13.38 1.28
C VAL A 223 -9.70 12.57 0.41
N ASN A 224 -8.74 11.88 1.02
CA ASN A 224 -7.69 11.14 0.33
C ASN A 224 -8.23 9.82 -0.27
N PRO A 225 -8.31 9.66 -1.59
CA PRO A 225 -8.84 8.43 -2.20
C PRO A 225 -7.91 7.23 -1.99
N VAL A 226 -6.61 7.46 -1.74
CA VAL A 226 -5.65 6.38 -1.48
C VAL A 226 -6.06 5.59 -0.24
N THR A 227 -6.57 6.27 0.80
CA THR A 227 -7.06 5.65 2.04
C THR A 227 -8.16 4.63 1.77
N TYR A 228 -9.15 5.04 0.97
CA TYR A 228 -10.31 4.20 0.66
C TYR A 228 -9.94 2.99 -0.19
N ILE A 229 -9.01 3.17 -1.12
CA ILE A 229 -8.51 2.08 -1.97
C ILE A 229 -7.69 1.09 -1.14
N ALA A 230 -6.78 1.58 -0.28
CA ALA A 230 -5.94 0.74 0.57
C ALA A 230 -6.77 -0.07 1.58
N ASP A 231 -7.72 0.59 2.23
CA ASP A 231 -8.62 -0.04 3.20
C ASP A 231 -9.55 -1.06 2.53
N GLY A 232 -10.17 -0.69 1.40
CA GLY A 232 -11.03 -1.58 0.63
C GLY A 232 -10.29 -2.79 0.05
N LEU A 233 -9.05 -2.62 -0.40
CA LEU A 233 -8.21 -3.73 -0.87
C LEU A 233 -7.89 -4.69 0.27
N ARG A 234 -7.46 -4.18 1.44
CA ARG A 234 -7.16 -5.02 2.60
C ARG A 234 -8.40 -5.75 3.13
N ALA A 235 -9.55 -5.06 3.18
CA ALA A 235 -10.82 -5.69 3.53
C ALA A 235 -11.20 -6.79 2.52
N GLY A 236 -11.04 -6.52 1.23
CA GLY A 236 -11.27 -7.52 0.16
C GLY A 236 -10.35 -8.73 0.25
N LEU A 237 -9.14 -8.56 0.75
CA LEU A 237 -8.20 -9.63 1.01
C LEU A 237 -8.48 -10.38 2.34
N GLY A 238 -9.34 -9.82 3.21
CA GLY A 238 -9.66 -10.37 4.53
C GLY A 238 -8.57 -10.11 5.56
N LEU A 239 -7.72 -9.09 5.35
CA LEU A 239 -6.64 -8.73 6.26
C LEU A 239 -7.10 -7.77 7.37
N THR A 240 -8.14 -6.98 7.11
CA THR A 240 -8.74 -6.02 8.05
C THR A 240 -10.25 -6.03 7.89
N GLN A 241 -10.98 -5.55 8.91
CA GLN A 241 -12.45 -5.42 8.82
C GLN A 241 -12.90 -4.18 8.04
N GLY A 242 -11.96 -3.36 7.54
CA GLY A 242 -12.26 -2.10 6.89
C GLY A 242 -12.62 -1.01 7.89
N THR A 243 -11.88 0.09 7.91
CA THR A 243 -12.13 1.24 8.80
C THR A 243 -13.04 2.27 8.13
N THR A 244 -13.15 2.21 6.81
CA THR A 244 -13.97 3.11 6.00
C THR A 244 -15.33 2.50 5.66
N SER A 245 -16.34 3.34 5.43
CA SER A 245 -17.65 2.84 5.00
C SER A 245 -17.54 2.15 3.63
N PRO A 246 -18.21 1.00 3.41
CA PRO A 246 -18.15 0.29 2.12
C PRO A 246 -18.57 1.16 0.92
N ILE A 247 -19.56 2.03 1.12
CA ILE A 247 -20.03 2.97 0.11
C ILE A 247 -18.97 4.04 -0.17
N GLY A 248 -18.36 4.61 0.88
CA GLY A 248 -17.30 5.61 0.75
C GLY A 248 -16.07 5.07 0.03
N SER A 249 -15.71 3.80 0.27
CA SER A 249 -14.57 3.14 -0.37
C SER A 249 -14.66 3.07 -1.89
N VAL A 250 -15.87 3.18 -2.45
CA VAL A 250 -16.11 3.21 -3.89
C VAL A 250 -16.39 4.63 -4.38
N LEU A 251 -17.26 5.38 -3.68
CA LEU A 251 -17.71 6.69 -4.15
C LEU A 251 -16.60 7.75 -4.15
N VAL A 252 -15.72 7.76 -3.14
CA VAL A 252 -14.65 8.76 -3.07
C VAL A 252 -13.64 8.58 -4.21
N PRO A 253 -13.09 7.38 -4.48
CA PRO A 253 -12.24 7.17 -5.65
C PRO A 253 -12.92 7.48 -6.98
N LEU A 254 -14.20 7.07 -7.16
CA LEU A 254 -14.96 7.39 -8.38
C LEU A 254 -15.18 8.91 -8.55
N GLY A 255 -15.43 9.64 -7.46
CA GLY A 255 -15.54 11.10 -7.49
C GLY A 255 -14.24 11.75 -7.96
N TRP A 256 -13.09 11.27 -7.46
CA TRP A 256 -11.79 11.73 -7.90
C TRP A 256 -11.48 11.38 -9.36
N ILE A 257 -11.86 10.19 -9.83
CA ILE A 257 -11.75 9.81 -11.25
C ILE A 257 -12.57 10.77 -12.11
N ALA A 258 -13.84 10.98 -11.75
CA ALA A 258 -14.73 11.88 -12.49
C ALA A 258 -14.20 13.31 -12.54
N LEU A 259 -13.76 13.86 -11.41
CA LEU A 259 -13.14 15.19 -11.33
C LEU A 259 -11.88 15.28 -12.21
N SER A 260 -10.99 14.30 -12.09
CA SER A 260 -9.71 14.27 -12.83
C SER A 260 -9.95 14.17 -14.33
N VAL A 261 -10.85 13.31 -14.77
CA VAL A 261 -11.21 13.15 -16.19
C VAL A 261 -11.88 14.42 -16.72
N LEU A 262 -12.79 15.04 -15.95
CA LEU A 262 -13.45 16.28 -16.34
C LEU A 262 -12.45 17.43 -16.55
N VAL A 263 -11.52 17.60 -15.62
CA VAL A 263 -10.47 18.63 -15.72
C VAL A 263 -9.52 18.32 -16.87
N ALA A 264 -9.12 17.06 -17.02
CA ALA A 264 -8.26 16.63 -18.11
C ALA A 264 -8.92 16.85 -19.47
N ALA A 265 -10.18 16.47 -19.63
CA ALA A 265 -10.93 16.66 -20.87
C ALA A 265 -11.07 18.14 -21.27
N ARG A 266 -11.12 19.06 -20.30
CA ARG A 266 -11.25 20.50 -20.56
C ARG A 266 -9.93 21.22 -20.78
N ARG A 267 -8.83 20.74 -20.19
CA ARG A 267 -7.55 21.44 -20.19
C ARG A 267 -6.44 20.77 -20.99
N LEU A 268 -6.59 19.48 -21.31
CA LEU A 268 -5.55 18.77 -22.07
C LEU A 268 -5.68 19.19 -23.55
N SER A 269 -4.79 20.09 -23.97
CA SER A 269 -4.66 20.51 -25.37
C SER A 269 -3.45 19.85 -26.01
N TRP A 270 -3.53 19.65 -27.35
CA TRP A 270 -2.41 19.13 -28.15
C TRP A 270 -1.25 20.13 -28.30
N GLU A 271 -1.52 21.41 -27.98
CA GLU A 271 -0.54 22.49 -28.16
C GLU A 271 0.15 22.83 -26.84
N ALA A 272 1.48 23.04 -26.91
CA ALA A 272 2.19 23.76 -25.87
C ALA A 272 1.72 25.23 -25.92
N GLU A 273 1.10 25.73 -24.86
CA GLU A 273 0.91 27.18 -24.71
C GLU A 273 2.28 27.86 -24.79
N ARG A 274 2.38 28.84 -25.70
CA ARG A 274 3.59 29.68 -25.87
C ARG A 274 3.82 30.56 -24.65
#